data_d8eb27fc881a6ae1eade1c3300df0dbe
#
_entry.id   d8eb27fc881a6ae1eade1c3300df0dbe
#
_cell.length_a   1.000
_cell.length_b   1.000
_cell.length_c   1.000
_cell.angle_alpha   90.00
_cell.angle_beta   90.00
_cell.angle_gamma   90.00
#
_symmetry.space_group_name_H-M   'P 1'
#
loop_
_entity.id
_entity.type
_entity.pdbx_description
1 polymer ?
#
loop_
_entity_poly.entity_id
_entity_poly.type
_entity_poly.pdbx_seq_one_letter_code
_entity_poly.pdbx_strand_id
1 'polypeptide(L)'
;MIKKEPTLPSTVKVGEVEFKIVFKKMKDYGDMDIDKKTIRIRKGLTQEESFDTMMHEIVHATFAVSGLSNILDDDNIEEAIVRVADYILFPVFKREYGNYRKEKV
;
A
#
# COMPACT_ATOMS: atom_id res chain seq x y z
N MET A 1 26.01 -6.96 -11.51
CA MET A 1 24.72 -6.63 -12.11
C MET A 1 23.94 -5.66 -11.23
N ILE A 2 23.52 -4.56 -11.80
CA ILE A 2 22.79 -3.55 -11.02
C ILE A 2 21.35 -3.99 -10.86
N LYS A 3 20.91 -4.10 -9.61
CA LYS A 3 19.53 -4.46 -9.32
C LYS A 3 18.63 -3.25 -9.61
N LYS A 4 17.65 -3.45 -10.48
CA LYS A 4 16.73 -2.39 -10.83
C LYS A 4 15.84 -2.05 -9.64
N GLU A 5 15.73 -0.75 -9.32
CA GLU A 5 14.83 -0.32 -8.26
C GLU A 5 13.38 -0.53 -8.68
N PRO A 6 12.51 -0.87 -7.72
CA PRO A 6 11.09 -1.01 -8.00
C PRO A 6 10.49 0.29 -8.52
N THR A 7 9.50 0.17 -9.41
CA THR A 7 8.78 1.31 -9.96
C THR A 7 7.40 1.39 -9.33
N LEU A 8 7.17 2.48 -8.62
CA LEU A 8 5.87 2.79 -8.01
C LEU A 8 5.50 4.22 -8.41
N PRO A 9 4.22 4.57 -8.35
CA PRO A 9 3.85 5.97 -8.59
C PRO A 9 4.49 6.86 -7.53
N SER A 10 4.78 8.10 -7.89
CA SER A 10 5.37 9.04 -6.94
C SER A 10 4.35 9.55 -5.93
N THR A 11 3.07 9.53 -6.30
CA THR A 11 1.97 9.93 -5.42
C THR A 11 0.79 9.01 -5.64
N VAL A 12 -0.07 8.92 -4.64
CA VAL A 12 -1.33 8.18 -4.74
C VAL A 12 -2.40 8.98 -4.00
N LYS A 13 -3.57 9.09 -4.60
CA LYS A 13 -4.68 9.81 -3.99
C LYS A 13 -5.59 8.81 -3.28
N VAL A 14 -5.77 9.01 -1.98
CA VAL A 14 -6.62 8.16 -1.15
C VAL A 14 -7.76 9.06 -0.65
N GLY A 15 -8.96 8.84 -1.18
CA GLY A 15 -10.04 9.81 -0.99
C GLY A 15 -9.61 11.12 -1.61
N GLU A 16 -9.69 12.21 -0.85
CA GLU A 16 -9.28 13.53 -1.31
C GLU A 16 -7.85 13.89 -0.88
N VAL A 17 -7.14 12.96 -0.25
CA VAL A 17 -5.81 13.22 0.28
C VAL A 17 -4.76 12.59 -0.61
N GLU A 18 -3.80 13.40 -1.05
CA GLU A 18 -2.69 12.92 -1.87
C GLU A 18 -1.50 12.57 -0.99
N PHE A 19 -1.04 11.32 -1.11
CA PHE A 19 0.11 10.83 -0.37
C PHE A 19 1.32 10.72 -1.29
N LYS A 20 2.48 11.08 -0.78
CA LYS A 20 3.76 10.84 -1.46
C LYS A 20 4.21 9.41 -1.18
N ILE A 21 4.73 8.75 -2.21
CA ILE A 21 5.31 7.41 -2.06
C ILE A 21 6.82 7.60 -2.11
N VAL A 22 7.51 7.27 -1.02
CA VAL A 22 8.95 7.43 -0.95
C VAL A 22 9.62 6.13 -0.51
N PHE A 23 10.80 5.87 -1.05
CA PHE A 23 11.62 4.75 -0.63
C PHE A 23 12.59 5.23 0.41
N LYS A 24 12.74 4.47 1.48
CA LYS A 24 13.61 4.85 2.59
C LYS A 24 14.28 3.62 3.19
N LYS A 25 15.51 3.79 3.66
CA LYS A 25 16.17 2.75 4.42
C LYS A 25 15.50 2.68 5.78
N MET A 26 14.85 1.55 6.08
CA MET A 26 14.09 1.38 7.30
C MET A 26 13.98 -0.10 7.66
N LYS A 27 13.67 -0.37 8.92
CA LYS A 27 13.58 -1.73 9.44
C LYS A 27 12.31 -2.43 8.96
N ASP A 28 11.18 -1.76 9.07
CA ASP A 28 9.89 -2.30 8.63
C ASP A 28 9.78 -2.27 7.11
N TYR A 29 8.86 -3.02 6.55
CA TYR A 29 8.62 -3.01 5.11
C TYR A 29 8.11 -1.66 4.63
N GLY A 30 7.29 -1.01 5.44
CA GLY A 30 6.76 0.30 5.12
C GLY A 30 5.95 0.87 6.27
N ASP A 31 5.54 2.10 6.13
CA ASP A 31 4.63 2.74 7.07
C ASP A 31 3.87 3.88 6.37
N MET A 32 2.90 4.42 7.07
CA MET A 32 2.07 5.51 6.58
C MET A 32 2.01 6.60 7.66
N ASP A 33 2.26 7.84 7.26
CA ASP A 33 2.18 9.00 8.13
C ASP A 33 1.11 9.95 7.59
N ILE A 34 -0.03 10.01 8.29
CA ILE A 34 -1.15 10.85 7.85
C ILE A 34 -0.84 12.34 7.95
N ASP A 35 -0.07 12.73 8.97
CA ASP A 35 0.27 14.14 9.18
C ASP A 35 1.17 14.67 8.07
N LYS A 36 2.13 13.86 7.65
CA LYS A 36 3.04 14.22 6.56
C LYS A 36 2.51 13.79 5.20
N LYS A 37 1.39 13.11 5.16
CA LYS A 37 0.78 12.61 3.93
C LYS A 37 1.80 11.83 3.09
N THR A 38 2.46 10.88 3.74
CA THR A 38 3.56 10.13 3.15
C THR A 38 3.41 8.64 3.45
N ILE A 39 3.65 7.84 2.43
CA ILE A 39 3.78 6.39 2.56
C ILE A 39 5.24 6.06 2.27
N ARG A 40 5.91 5.41 3.22
CA ARG A 40 7.31 5.04 3.08
C ARG A 40 7.42 3.55 2.82
N ILE A 41 8.27 3.21 1.85
CA ILE A 41 8.50 1.83 1.44
C ILE A 41 9.99 1.55 1.66
N ARG A 42 10.32 0.40 2.26
CA ARG A 42 11.70 0.04 2.50
C ARG A 42 12.46 -0.14 1.19
N LYS A 43 13.67 0.39 1.12
CA LYS A 43 14.56 0.17 -0.02
C LYS A 43 15.02 -1.29 -0.06
N GLY A 44 15.26 -1.78 -1.26
CA GLY A 44 15.83 -3.11 -1.45
C GLY A 44 14.83 -4.24 -1.60
N LEU A 45 13.53 -3.95 -1.55
CA LEU A 45 12.49 -4.94 -1.79
C LEU A 45 12.37 -5.20 -3.30
N THR A 46 11.81 -6.35 -3.65
CA THR A 46 11.49 -6.64 -5.04
C THR A 46 10.35 -5.74 -5.52
N GLN A 47 10.12 -5.71 -6.82
CA GLN A 47 9.00 -4.96 -7.39
C GLN A 47 7.68 -5.40 -6.76
N GLU A 48 7.46 -6.71 -6.67
CA GLU A 48 6.22 -7.23 -6.11
C GLU A 48 6.07 -6.91 -4.62
N GLU A 49 7.15 -7.09 -3.86
CA GLU A 49 7.13 -6.76 -2.43
C GLU A 49 6.85 -5.29 -2.18
N SER A 50 7.45 -4.41 -3.01
CA SER A 50 7.24 -2.97 -2.89
C SER A 50 5.79 -2.60 -3.19
N PHE A 51 5.23 -3.19 -4.25
CA PHE A 51 3.83 -2.95 -4.61
C PHE A 51 2.90 -3.44 -3.51
N ASP A 52 3.11 -4.64 -3.00
CA ASP A 52 2.28 -5.21 -1.94
C ASP A 52 2.35 -4.36 -0.67
N THR A 53 3.56 -3.86 -0.34
CA THR A 53 3.73 -2.97 0.82
C THR A 53 2.97 -1.67 0.61
N MET A 54 3.05 -1.09 -0.59
CA MET A 54 2.31 0.13 -0.89
C MET A 54 0.81 -0.10 -0.71
N MET A 55 0.27 -1.20 -1.23
CA MET A 55 -1.15 -1.51 -1.09
C MET A 55 -1.56 -1.70 0.36
N HIS A 56 -0.72 -2.36 1.15
CA HIS A 56 -0.92 -2.53 2.58
C HIS A 56 -1.05 -1.16 3.27
N GLU A 57 -0.13 -0.24 2.97
CA GLU A 57 -0.16 1.09 3.59
C GLU A 57 -1.32 1.94 3.07
N ILE A 58 -1.76 1.74 1.84
CA ILE A 58 -2.94 2.43 1.30
C ILE A 58 -4.19 2.04 2.09
N VAL A 59 -4.31 0.78 2.52
CA VAL A 59 -5.44 0.38 3.36
C VAL A 59 -5.41 1.13 4.69
N HIS A 60 -4.25 1.21 5.34
CA HIS A 60 -4.11 2.01 6.56
C HIS A 60 -4.46 3.48 6.32
N ALA A 61 -4.00 4.03 5.19
CA ALA A 61 -4.32 5.41 4.83
C ALA A 61 -5.83 5.62 4.63
N THR A 62 -6.50 4.62 4.07
CA THR A 62 -7.95 4.66 3.88
C THR A 62 -8.67 4.76 5.22
N PHE A 63 -8.24 3.98 6.20
CA PHE A 63 -8.81 4.07 7.55
C PHE A 63 -8.56 5.45 8.17
N ALA A 64 -7.36 5.99 7.99
CA ALA A 64 -7.02 7.29 8.56
C ALA A 64 -7.83 8.43 7.90
N VAL A 65 -7.88 8.42 6.57
CA VAL A 65 -8.57 9.48 5.81
C VAL A 65 -10.07 9.45 6.05
N SER A 66 -10.66 8.25 6.14
CA SER A 66 -12.11 8.10 6.34
C SER A 66 -12.55 8.36 7.79
N GLY A 67 -11.60 8.44 8.71
CA GLY A 67 -11.92 8.59 10.12
C GLY A 67 -12.23 7.28 10.83
N LEU A 68 -12.19 6.16 10.12
CA LEU A 68 -12.47 4.86 10.73
C LEU A 68 -11.49 4.50 11.83
N SER A 69 -10.23 4.94 11.72
CA SER A 69 -9.24 4.70 12.76
C SER A 69 -9.66 5.30 14.10
N ASN A 70 -10.39 6.42 14.07
CA ASN A 70 -10.87 7.07 15.31
C ASN A 70 -12.10 6.38 15.88
N ILE A 71 -12.84 5.68 15.05
CA ILE A 71 -14.07 4.97 15.47
C ILE A 71 -13.72 3.59 16.01
N LEU A 72 -12.73 2.94 15.42
CA LEU A 72 -12.28 1.62 15.86
C LEU A 72 -11.30 1.81 17.03
N ASP A 73 -11.76 1.47 18.22
CA ASP A 73 -10.95 1.63 19.43
C ASP A 73 -9.85 0.58 19.56
N ASP A 74 -9.85 -0.41 18.67
CA ASP A 74 -8.93 -1.54 18.75
C ASP A 74 -8.11 -1.63 17.45
N ASP A 75 -6.81 -1.32 17.56
CA ASP A 75 -5.88 -1.42 16.43
C ASP A 75 -5.82 -2.82 15.84
N ASN A 76 -6.16 -3.84 16.63
CA ASN A 76 -6.16 -5.22 16.14
C ASN A 76 -7.25 -5.45 15.10
N ILE A 77 -8.36 -4.74 15.19
CA ILE A 77 -9.45 -4.84 14.21
C ILE A 77 -8.98 -4.29 12.87
N GLU A 78 -8.34 -3.12 12.88
CA GLU A 78 -7.79 -2.54 11.66
C GLU A 78 -6.76 -3.48 11.02
N GLU A 79 -5.83 -4.00 11.83
CA GLU A 79 -4.81 -4.94 11.31
C GLU A 79 -5.43 -6.21 10.76
N ALA A 80 -6.47 -6.72 11.38
CA ALA A 80 -7.16 -7.91 10.88
C ALA A 80 -7.76 -7.66 9.49
N ILE A 81 -8.38 -6.49 9.30
CA ILE A 81 -8.97 -6.12 8.01
C ILE A 81 -7.86 -5.95 6.96
N VAL A 82 -6.76 -5.31 7.33
CA VAL A 82 -5.62 -5.13 6.43
C VAL A 82 -5.07 -6.49 5.98
N ARG A 83 -4.95 -7.45 6.90
CA ARG A 83 -4.49 -8.80 6.56
C ARG A 83 -5.43 -9.51 5.59
N VAL A 84 -6.73 -9.36 5.78
CA VAL A 84 -7.70 -9.94 4.86
C VAL A 84 -7.52 -9.34 3.46
N ALA A 85 -7.30 -8.03 3.38
CA ALA A 85 -7.04 -7.38 2.11
C ALA A 85 -5.76 -7.95 1.46
N ASP A 86 -4.68 -8.06 2.24
CA ASP A 86 -3.40 -8.55 1.72
C ASP A 86 -3.48 -9.98 1.19
N TYR A 87 -4.13 -10.87 1.94
CA TYR A 87 -4.08 -12.30 1.62
C TYR A 87 -5.21 -12.77 0.72
N ILE A 88 -6.31 -12.06 0.66
CA ILE A 88 -7.48 -12.50 -0.09
C ILE A 88 -7.87 -11.52 -1.19
N LEU A 89 -8.07 -10.25 -0.84
CA LEU A 89 -8.63 -9.28 -1.75
C LEU A 89 -7.65 -8.85 -2.84
N PHE A 90 -6.44 -8.45 -2.47
CA PHE A 90 -5.45 -7.98 -3.44
C PHE A 90 -5.00 -9.05 -4.43
N PRO A 91 -4.78 -10.31 -4.00
CA PRO A 91 -4.49 -11.36 -4.98
C PRO A 91 -5.58 -11.51 -6.03
N VAL A 92 -6.85 -11.37 -5.65
CA VAL A 92 -7.96 -11.42 -6.61
C VAL A 92 -7.86 -10.25 -7.59
N PHE A 93 -7.67 -9.04 -7.09
CA PHE A 93 -7.54 -7.87 -7.95
C PHE A 93 -6.38 -7.99 -8.92
N LYS A 94 -5.22 -8.42 -8.44
CA LYS A 94 -4.04 -8.55 -9.30
C LYS A 94 -4.28 -9.58 -10.42
N ARG A 95 -4.88 -10.70 -10.08
CA ARG A 95 -5.17 -11.75 -11.05
C ARG A 95 -6.17 -11.27 -12.10
N GLU A 96 -7.26 -10.66 -11.66
CA GLU A 96 -8.31 -10.21 -12.56
C GLU A 96 -7.87 -9.03 -13.42
N TYR A 97 -7.09 -8.12 -12.84
CA TYR A 97 -6.55 -7.00 -13.61
C TYR A 97 -5.59 -7.50 -14.69
N GLY A 98 -4.76 -8.49 -14.36
CA GLY A 98 -3.87 -9.10 -15.32
C GLY A 98 -4.62 -9.74 -16.47
N ASN A 99 -5.69 -10.47 -16.17
CA ASN A 99 -6.53 -11.08 -17.18
C ASN A 99 -7.21 -10.04 -18.06
N TYR A 100 -7.74 -9.00 -17.44
CA TYR A 100 -8.39 -7.90 -18.16
C TYR A 100 -7.45 -7.21 -19.14
N ARG A 101 -6.23 -6.96 -18.69
CA ARG A 101 -5.22 -6.31 -19.54
C ARG A 101 -4.87 -7.18 -20.75
N LYS A 102 -4.79 -8.49 -20.57
CA LYS A 102 -4.50 -9.41 -21.67
C LYS A 102 -5.57 -9.38 -22.75
N GLU A 103 -6.81 -9.25 -22.34
CA GLU A 103 -7.92 -9.17 -23.31
C GLU A 103 -7.94 -7.87 -24.07
N LYS A 104 -7.38 -6.82 -23.51
CA LYS A 104 -7.35 -5.49 -24.12
C LYS A 104 -6.24 -5.33 -25.18
N VAL A 105 -5.28 -6.22 -25.18
CA VAL A 105 -4.13 -6.13 -26.10
C VAL A 105 -4.39 -6.74 -27.49
#